data_bbf59fdd73c0184f65d34020d83e5c14
#
_entry.id   bbf59fdd73c0184f65d34020d83e5c14
#
_cell.length_a   1.000
_cell.length_b   1.000
_cell.length_c   1.000
_cell.angle_alpha   90.00
_cell.angle_beta   90.00
_cell.angle_gamma   90.00
#
_symmetry.space_group_name_H-M   'P 1'
#
loop_
_entity.id
_entity.type
_entity.pdbx_description
1 polymer ?
#
loop_
_entity_poly.entity_id
_entity_poly.type
_entity_poly.pdbx_seq_one_letter_code
_entity_poly.pdbx_strand_id
1 'polypeptide(L)'
;MSHDLAARLRAHVEAIVGDHLTRHTGSEGEYAAADYIEGVFRSLGLNVIREEFPVRGWHYRSATFQDLTSGISVPGFTACHFSASCDVAGSLLVFEDMPPEDADVCGRICLIKRLEVGVGHTNAIAEELERRGAAAAIFVSYGHCQVAPSTKRVRSPFIERIATLAVNAAGAFHLVSHPDHVYHLTVDAEPYDTVAYNVIGRREGGERKVVFGGHYDAAPLVPGAGDDAAGTAMVLESARLLADYDGDCTLDFVAFSAEEYIAKDYPPGSGDYVARHKDENILFLMNYDDYGIHFATPYWEIGHADRLPPSVKLPPYTPAPGSGDDKTFMAAGIPTLWLCDKKPFRTLHTAMDTIDTCDFPKMAEGTRICCGLALQLMNAE
;
A
#
# COMPACT_ATOMS: atom_id res chain seq x y z
N MET A 1 -8.84 30.62 -2.70
CA MET A 1 -8.89 29.61 -1.61
C MET A 1 -8.92 28.16 -2.12
N SER A 2 -9.73 27.73 -3.13
CA SER A 2 -9.70 26.33 -3.58
C SER A 2 -8.45 25.99 -4.42
N HIS A 3 -7.98 26.89 -5.26
CA HIS A 3 -6.76 26.69 -6.07
C HIS A 3 -5.50 26.55 -5.21
N ASP A 4 -5.43 27.22 -4.08
CA ASP A 4 -4.31 27.15 -3.15
C ASP A 4 -4.21 25.76 -2.50
N LEU A 5 -5.31 25.17 -2.00
CA LEU A 5 -5.31 23.85 -1.39
C LEU A 5 -4.93 22.75 -2.40
N ALA A 6 -5.49 22.78 -3.61
CA ALA A 6 -5.14 21.82 -4.65
C ALA A 6 -3.64 21.88 -5.03
N ALA A 7 -3.08 23.10 -5.14
CA ALA A 7 -1.65 23.27 -5.41
C ALA A 7 -0.76 22.77 -4.27
N ARG A 8 -1.18 22.95 -3.02
CA ARG A 8 -0.47 22.44 -1.83
C ARG A 8 -0.50 20.92 -1.76
N LEU A 9 -1.68 20.30 -1.99
CA LEU A 9 -1.81 18.85 -2.06
C LEU A 9 -0.89 18.28 -3.15
N ARG A 10 -0.84 18.91 -4.33
CA ARG A 10 0.09 18.52 -5.39
C ARG A 10 1.54 18.57 -4.92
N ALA A 11 1.94 19.66 -4.29
CA ALA A 11 3.31 19.83 -3.78
C ALA A 11 3.67 18.78 -2.72
N HIS A 12 2.72 18.38 -1.86
CA HIS A 12 2.92 17.29 -0.90
C HIS A 12 3.09 15.94 -1.60
N VAL A 13 2.22 15.61 -2.56
CA VAL A 13 2.35 14.35 -3.33
C VAL A 13 3.68 14.31 -4.07
N GLU A 14 4.08 15.41 -4.76
CA GLU A 14 5.37 15.52 -5.44
C GLU A 14 6.54 15.29 -4.49
N ALA A 15 6.50 15.85 -3.29
CA ALA A 15 7.56 15.71 -2.31
C ALA A 15 7.61 14.31 -1.67
N ILE A 16 6.45 13.68 -1.41
CA ILE A 16 6.36 12.33 -0.83
C ILE A 16 6.81 11.27 -1.84
N VAL A 17 6.37 11.39 -3.09
CA VAL A 17 6.82 10.50 -4.18
C VAL A 17 8.30 10.70 -4.46
N GLY A 18 8.77 11.97 -4.48
CA GLY A 18 10.16 12.34 -4.68
C GLY A 18 10.76 11.75 -5.96
N ASP A 19 12.08 11.73 -6.01
CA ASP A 19 12.87 11.07 -7.06
C ASP A 19 13.14 9.59 -6.75
N HIS A 20 12.57 9.07 -5.65
CA HIS A 20 12.75 7.69 -5.22
C HIS A 20 11.85 6.76 -6.05
N LEU A 21 12.46 5.80 -6.75
CA LEU A 21 11.73 4.78 -7.51
C LEU A 21 10.88 3.87 -6.62
N THR A 22 11.08 3.93 -5.30
CA THR A 22 10.39 3.03 -4.36
C THR A 22 10.36 3.64 -2.97
N ARG A 23 9.17 3.60 -2.39
CA ARG A 23 8.84 4.05 -1.04
C ARG A 23 8.25 2.90 -0.22
N HIS A 24 8.63 1.65 -0.58
CA HIS A 24 8.16 0.48 0.16
C HIS A 24 8.72 0.44 1.57
N THR A 25 8.01 -0.23 2.45
CA THR A 25 8.34 -0.37 3.87
C THR A 25 9.80 -0.73 4.10
N GLY A 26 10.51 0.05 4.92
CA GLY A 26 11.92 -0.13 5.27
C GLY A 26 12.90 0.38 4.20
N SER A 27 12.45 1.07 3.15
CA SER A 27 13.32 1.62 2.11
C SER A 27 13.81 3.02 2.44
N GLU A 28 14.92 3.45 1.79
CA GLU A 28 15.41 4.83 1.90
C GLU A 28 14.37 5.86 1.44
N GLY A 29 13.57 5.53 0.41
CA GLY A 29 12.49 6.39 -0.05
C GLY A 29 11.37 6.57 0.97
N GLU A 30 11.05 5.52 1.72
CA GLU A 30 10.10 5.61 2.83
C GLU A 30 10.63 6.50 3.95
N TYR A 31 11.90 6.34 4.34
CA TYR A 31 12.51 7.19 5.37
C TYR A 31 12.59 8.66 4.95
N ALA A 32 12.90 8.94 3.69
CA ALA A 32 12.88 10.29 3.16
C ALA A 32 11.49 10.92 3.20
N ALA A 33 10.44 10.15 2.88
CA ALA A 33 9.06 10.60 3.00
C ALA A 33 8.67 10.86 4.47
N ALA A 34 9.09 9.99 5.41
CA ALA A 34 8.88 10.20 6.83
C ALA A 34 9.53 11.51 7.33
N ASP A 35 10.76 11.80 6.90
CA ASP A 35 11.48 13.04 7.24
C ASP A 35 10.74 14.29 6.69
N TYR A 36 10.24 14.21 5.47
CA TYR A 36 9.42 15.26 4.88
C TYR A 36 8.14 15.52 5.68
N ILE A 37 7.37 14.46 5.98
CA ILE A 37 6.11 14.52 6.74
C ILE A 37 6.36 15.14 8.13
N GLU A 38 7.39 14.67 8.83
CA GLU A 38 7.80 15.24 10.12
C GLU A 38 8.10 16.73 10.01
N GLY A 39 8.86 17.14 8.99
CA GLY A 39 9.18 18.54 8.71
C GLY A 39 7.92 19.39 8.52
N VAL A 40 6.91 18.88 7.81
CA VAL A 40 5.62 19.58 7.63
C VAL A 40 4.89 19.71 8.97
N PHE A 41 4.74 18.65 9.75
CA PHE A 41 4.07 18.70 11.05
C PHE A 41 4.77 19.68 12.03
N ARG A 42 6.11 19.68 12.06
CA ARG A 42 6.88 20.66 12.85
C ARG A 42 6.63 22.10 12.40
N SER A 43 6.54 22.34 11.08
CA SER A 43 6.27 23.68 10.54
C SER A 43 4.88 24.20 10.91
N LEU A 44 3.94 23.31 11.19
CA LEU A 44 2.59 23.62 11.69
C LEU A 44 2.53 23.80 13.21
N GLY A 45 3.66 23.64 13.92
CA GLY A 45 3.72 23.78 15.38
C GLY A 45 3.14 22.60 16.15
N LEU A 46 2.97 21.44 15.52
CA LEU A 46 2.46 20.23 16.17
C LEU A 46 3.54 19.56 17.00
N ASN A 47 3.13 18.84 18.05
CA ASN A 47 3.99 17.91 18.76
C ASN A 47 4.21 16.68 17.87
N VAL A 48 5.47 16.46 17.42
CA VAL A 48 5.79 15.39 16.49
C VAL A 48 6.34 14.17 17.23
N ILE A 49 5.77 13.01 16.93
CA ILE A 49 6.13 11.72 17.54
C ILE A 49 6.44 10.75 16.38
N ARG A 50 7.57 10.04 16.48
CA ARG A 50 7.87 8.87 15.66
C ARG A 50 7.72 7.61 16.50
N GLU A 51 6.83 6.73 16.10
CA GLU A 51 6.65 5.42 16.71
C GLU A 51 7.34 4.37 15.87
N GLU A 52 8.47 3.90 16.37
CA GLU A 52 9.26 2.85 15.72
C GLU A 52 8.67 1.47 15.99
N PHE A 53 8.61 0.62 14.96
CA PHE A 53 8.23 -0.78 15.06
C PHE A 53 9.03 -1.66 14.08
N PRO A 54 9.26 -2.96 14.41
CA PRO A 54 10.04 -3.85 13.57
C PRO A 54 9.28 -4.25 12.31
N VAL A 55 9.99 -4.30 11.19
CA VAL A 55 9.48 -4.76 9.88
C VAL A 55 10.55 -5.54 9.15
N ARG A 56 10.14 -6.26 8.09
CA ARG A 56 11.05 -6.83 7.13
C ARG A 56 11.15 -5.93 5.90
N GLY A 57 12.33 -5.42 5.63
CA GLY A 57 12.63 -4.64 4.44
C GLY A 57 13.04 -5.52 3.25
N TRP A 58 13.24 -4.91 2.09
CA TRP A 58 13.63 -5.58 0.86
C TRP A 58 14.54 -4.70 0.00
N HIS A 59 15.78 -5.13 -0.22
CA HIS A 59 16.68 -4.51 -1.17
C HIS A 59 16.45 -5.12 -2.55
N TYR A 60 16.08 -4.30 -3.51
CA TYR A 60 16.00 -4.68 -4.91
C TYR A 60 17.01 -3.87 -5.72
N ARG A 61 17.84 -4.55 -6.52
CA ARG A 61 18.84 -3.92 -7.38
C ARG A 61 18.49 -4.07 -8.86
N SER A 62 18.16 -5.29 -9.28
CA SER A 62 17.82 -5.55 -10.68
C SER A 62 17.12 -6.89 -10.89
N ALA A 63 16.47 -7.05 -12.04
CA ALA A 63 16.04 -8.34 -12.55
C ALA A 63 16.16 -8.36 -14.08
N THR A 64 16.49 -9.52 -14.65
CA THR A 64 16.45 -9.77 -16.08
C THR A 64 15.73 -11.07 -16.37
N PHE A 65 15.00 -11.12 -17.47
CA PHE A 65 14.30 -12.32 -17.91
C PHE A 65 14.42 -12.46 -19.44
N GLN A 66 15.25 -13.38 -19.88
CA GLN A 66 15.62 -13.59 -21.27
C GLN A 66 15.13 -14.93 -21.76
N ASP A 67 14.55 -14.96 -22.93
CA ASP A 67 14.35 -16.18 -23.70
C ASP A 67 15.60 -16.42 -24.57
N LEU A 68 16.45 -17.35 -24.13
CA LEU A 68 17.71 -17.66 -24.80
C LEU A 68 17.51 -18.35 -26.15
N THR A 69 16.37 -19.01 -26.36
CA THR A 69 16.06 -19.72 -27.60
C THR A 69 15.69 -18.74 -28.73
N SER A 70 14.91 -17.72 -28.41
CA SER A 70 14.54 -16.68 -29.38
C SER A 70 15.45 -15.44 -29.35
N GLY A 71 16.25 -15.26 -28.29
CA GLY A 71 17.15 -14.12 -28.10
C GLY A 71 16.44 -12.84 -27.68
N ILE A 72 15.21 -12.91 -27.20
CA ILE A 72 14.43 -11.74 -26.80
C ILE A 72 14.28 -11.66 -25.26
N SER A 73 14.12 -10.44 -24.76
CA SER A 73 13.70 -10.22 -23.38
C SER A 73 12.22 -10.53 -23.22
N VAL A 74 11.83 -11.28 -22.19
CA VAL A 74 10.43 -11.52 -21.86
C VAL A 74 9.76 -10.19 -21.53
N PRO A 75 8.66 -9.81 -22.22
CA PRO A 75 8.06 -8.50 -22.00
C PRO A 75 7.22 -8.46 -20.72
N GLY A 76 7.10 -7.28 -20.13
CA GLY A 76 6.14 -6.98 -19.06
C GLY A 76 6.25 -7.87 -17.83
N PHE A 77 7.44 -7.98 -17.26
CA PHE A 77 7.69 -8.66 -15.98
C PHE A 77 8.16 -7.67 -14.92
N THR A 78 8.00 -8.05 -13.66
CA THR A 78 8.57 -7.38 -12.49
C THR A 78 8.88 -8.40 -11.41
N ALA A 79 9.86 -8.12 -10.54
CA ALA A 79 10.02 -8.87 -9.31
C ALA A 79 8.85 -8.60 -8.37
N CYS A 80 8.40 -9.63 -7.63
CA CYS A 80 7.43 -9.45 -6.57
C CYS A 80 8.12 -9.02 -5.27
N HIS A 81 7.37 -8.42 -4.37
CA HIS A 81 7.85 -8.02 -3.05
C HIS A 81 8.43 -9.24 -2.30
N PHE A 82 9.57 -9.06 -1.66
CA PHE A 82 10.37 -10.10 -0.98
C PHE A 82 10.92 -11.21 -1.89
N SER A 83 10.93 -11.03 -3.22
CA SER A 83 11.64 -11.96 -4.10
C SER A 83 13.09 -12.10 -3.65
N ALA A 84 13.56 -13.34 -3.54
CA ALA A 84 14.97 -13.62 -3.31
C ALA A 84 15.80 -13.47 -4.58
N SER A 85 17.13 -13.41 -4.43
CA SER A 85 18.06 -13.46 -5.55
C SER A 85 18.05 -14.81 -6.24
N CYS A 86 18.22 -14.80 -7.57
CA CYS A 86 18.49 -16.02 -8.33
C CYS A 86 19.35 -15.71 -9.58
N ASP A 87 19.98 -16.75 -10.07
CA ASP A 87 20.60 -16.82 -11.39
C ASP A 87 20.34 -18.24 -11.92
N VAL A 88 19.28 -18.42 -12.73
CA VAL A 88 18.81 -19.72 -13.16
C VAL A 88 18.46 -19.74 -14.64
N ALA A 89 18.89 -20.83 -15.32
CA ALA A 89 18.50 -21.07 -16.70
C ALA A 89 17.84 -22.44 -16.87
N GLY A 90 16.79 -22.51 -17.68
CA GLY A 90 16.08 -23.75 -17.93
C GLY A 90 14.75 -23.53 -18.68
N SER A 91 14.07 -24.64 -18.97
CA SER A 91 12.70 -24.60 -19.50
C SER A 91 11.69 -24.43 -18.35
N LEU A 92 10.47 -23.99 -18.71
CA LEU A 92 9.40 -23.76 -17.76
C LEU A 92 8.69 -25.06 -17.39
N LEU A 93 8.27 -25.15 -16.12
CA LEU A 93 7.14 -25.99 -15.73
C LEU A 93 5.90 -25.10 -15.62
N VAL A 94 4.85 -25.46 -16.36
CA VAL A 94 3.63 -24.65 -16.44
C VAL A 94 2.51 -25.32 -15.67
N PHE A 95 1.95 -24.63 -14.70
CA PHE A 95 0.85 -25.10 -13.86
C PHE A 95 -0.34 -24.15 -13.95
N GLU A 96 -1.54 -24.70 -13.83
CA GLU A 96 -2.75 -23.87 -13.73
C GLU A 96 -2.86 -23.20 -12.38
N ASP A 97 -2.47 -23.91 -11.30
CA ASP A 97 -2.58 -23.49 -9.90
C ASP A 97 -1.46 -24.15 -9.09
N MET A 98 -1.71 -24.51 -7.83
CA MET A 98 -0.79 -25.24 -6.98
C MET A 98 -0.25 -26.49 -7.69
N PRO A 99 1.07 -26.64 -7.83
CA PRO A 99 1.66 -27.80 -8.47
C PRO A 99 1.31 -29.11 -7.73
N PRO A 100 0.97 -30.19 -8.45
CA PRO A 100 0.76 -31.52 -7.85
C PRO A 100 1.93 -31.95 -6.95
N GLU A 101 1.64 -32.72 -5.91
CA GLU A 101 2.65 -33.14 -4.93
C GLU A 101 3.80 -33.98 -5.56
N ASP A 102 3.50 -34.73 -6.60
CA ASP A 102 4.44 -35.59 -7.34
C ASP A 102 5.22 -34.86 -8.46
N ALA A 103 4.92 -33.56 -8.72
CA ALA A 103 5.66 -32.79 -9.71
C ALA A 103 7.09 -32.51 -9.23
N ASP A 104 8.08 -32.84 -10.05
CA ASP A 104 9.50 -32.51 -9.78
C ASP A 104 9.78 -31.03 -10.11
N VAL A 105 9.65 -30.19 -9.10
CA VAL A 105 9.87 -28.73 -9.21
C VAL A 105 11.25 -28.30 -8.74
N CYS A 106 12.07 -29.21 -8.19
CA CYS A 106 13.37 -28.87 -7.63
C CYS A 106 14.31 -28.28 -8.69
N GLY A 107 14.87 -27.10 -8.42
CA GLY A 107 15.75 -26.37 -9.35
C GLY A 107 15.05 -25.84 -10.63
N ARG A 108 13.72 -25.88 -10.69
CA ARG A 108 12.97 -25.52 -11.90
C ARG A 108 12.36 -24.11 -11.81
N ILE A 109 12.11 -23.53 -12.97
CA ILE A 109 11.35 -22.29 -13.14
C ILE A 109 9.88 -22.68 -13.31
N CYS A 110 9.01 -22.26 -12.39
CA CYS A 110 7.58 -22.61 -12.38
C CYS A 110 6.72 -21.42 -12.81
N LEU A 111 5.88 -21.58 -13.83
CA LEU A 111 4.89 -20.59 -14.26
C LEU A 111 3.51 -20.99 -13.76
N ILE A 112 2.87 -20.13 -12.99
CA ILE A 112 1.52 -20.29 -12.42
C ILE A 112 0.55 -19.40 -13.19
N LYS A 113 -0.40 -20.01 -13.90
CA LYS A 113 -1.29 -19.29 -14.83
C LYS A 113 -2.54 -18.70 -14.18
N ARG A 114 -2.94 -19.19 -13.02
CA ARG A 114 -4.21 -18.78 -12.40
C ARG A 114 -4.24 -17.31 -12.03
N LEU A 115 -5.28 -16.60 -12.51
CA LEU A 115 -5.44 -15.16 -12.40
C LEU A 115 -6.31 -14.71 -11.23
N GLU A 116 -7.37 -15.45 -10.95
CA GLU A 116 -8.45 -15.03 -10.06
C GLU A 116 -8.27 -15.52 -8.62
N VAL A 117 -7.08 -15.36 -8.07
CA VAL A 117 -6.79 -15.73 -6.68
C VAL A 117 -6.22 -14.57 -5.91
N GLY A 118 -6.62 -14.46 -4.65
CA GLY A 118 -6.08 -13.44 -3.75
C GLY A 118 -4.60 -13.68 -3.42
N VAL A 119 -3.93 -12.64 -2.92
CA VAL A 119 -2.51 -12.67 -2.55
C VAL A 119 -2.18 -13.79 -1.56
N GLY A 120 -3.06 -14.09 -0.61
CA GLY A 120 -2.84 -15.21 0.33
C GLY A 120 -2.67 -16.56 -0.35
N HIS A 121 -3.38 -16.81 -1.46
CA HIS A 121 -3.23 -18.05 -2.22
C HIS A 121 -1.92 -18.09 -3.02
N THR A 122 -1.54 -16.98 -3.65
CA THR A 122 -0.25 -16.90 -4.37
C THR A 122 0.93 -16.98 -3.43
N ASN A 123 0.85 -16.41 -2.24
CA ASN A 123 1.86 -16.59 -1.18
C ASN A 123 2.00 -18.07 -0.81
N ALA A 124 0.89 -18.78 -0.57
CA ALA A 124 0.93 -20.20 -0.24
C ALA A 124 1.57 -21.05 -1.36
N ILE A 125 1.33 -20.71 -2.63
CA ILE A 125 1.99 -21.39 -3.76
C ILE A 125 3.49 -21.10 -3.76
N ALA A 126 3.90 -19.85 -3.56
CA ALA A 126 5.31 -19.47 -3.56
C ALA A 126 6.07 -20.14 -2.39
N GLU A 127 5.50 -20.15 -1.20
CA GLU A 127 6.05 -20.82 -0.02
C GLU A 127 6.17 -22.34 -0.21
N GLU A 128 5.17 -22.98 -0.83
CA GLU A 128 5.21 -24.41 -1.15
C GLU A 128 6.27 -24.72 -2.20
N LEU A 129 6.39 -23.90 -3.25
CA LEU A 129 7.44 -24.04 -4.27
C LEU A 129 8.83 -23.87 -3.66
N GLU A 130 9.01 -22.90 -2.76
CA GLU A 130 10.27 -22.75 -2.02
C GLU A 130 10.58 -23.98 -1.18
N ARG A 131 9.61 -24.48 -0.42
CA ARG A 131 9.77 -25.68 0.41
C ARG A 131 10.21 -26.90 -0.43
N ARG A 132 9.75 -26.99 -1.69
CA ARG A 132 10.08 -28.07 -2.63
C ARG A 132 11.34 -27.78 -3.44
N GLY A 133 12.02 -26.66 -3.20
CA GLY A 133 13.31 -26.31 -3.82
C GLY A 133 13.20 -25.79 -5.25
N ALA A 134 12.08 -25.25 -5.69
CA ALA A 134 11.99 -24.57 -6.97
C ALA A 134 12.95 -23.39 -7.02
N ALA A 135 13.53 -23.12 -8.18
CA ALA A 135 14.46 -22.00 -8.37
C ALA A 135 13.76 -20.66 -8.51
N ALA A 136 12.60 -20.63 -9.19
CA ALA A 136 11.80 -19.43 -9.37
C ALA A 136 10.32 -19.77 -9.55
N ALA A 137 9.45 -18.86 -9.12
CA ALA A 137 8.02 -18.88 -9.35
C ALA A 137 7.57 -17.62 -10.11
N ILE A 138 6.91 -17.79 -11.22
CA ILE A 138 6.39 -16.73 -12.06
C ILE A 138 4.86 -16.76 -12.01
N PHE A 139 4.24 -15.65 -11.67
CA PHE A 139 2.80 -15.52 -11.55
C PHE A 139 2.25 -14.62 -12.65
N VAL A 140 1.22 -15.08 -13.32
CA VAL A 140 0.50 -14.22 -14.25
C VAL A 140 -0.29 -13.18 -13.46
N SER A 141 -0.10 -11.92 -13.80
CA SER A 141 -0.72 -10.79 -13.12
C SER A 141 -1.29 -9.82 -14.15
N TYR A 142 -2.52 -10.06 -14.54
CA TYR A 142 -3.16 -9.06 -15.39
C TYR A 142 -3.91 -8.04 -14.55
N GLY A 143 -3.79 -7.81 -13.39
CA GLY A 143 -4.49 -6.78 -12.64
C GLY A 143 -5.50 -6.00 -13.50
N HIS A 144 -6.12 -5.01 -13.06
CA HIS A 144 -6.99 -4.19 -13.91
C HIS A 144 -6.21 -3.37 -14.97
N CYS A 145 -4.88 -3.32 -14.85
CA CYS A 145 -3.98 -2.77 -15.85
C CYS A 145 -3.24 -3.90 -16.57
N GLN A 146 -3.67 -4.23 -17.79
CA GLN A 146 -3.03 -5.28 -18.60
C GLN A 146 -1.61 -4.92 -19.06
N VAL A 147 -1.20 -3.65 -18.89
CA VAL A 147 0.07 -3.09 -19.37
C VAL A 147 1.21 -3.36 -18.41
N ALA A 148 0.99 -3.23 -17.11
CA ALA A 148 2.01 -3.41 -16.08
C ALA A 148 1.63 -4.52 -15.08
N PRO A 149 2.54 -5.42 -14.74
CA PRO A 149 2.28 -6.44 -13.72
C PRO A 149 2.29 -5.81 -12.31
N SER A 150 1.51 -6.39 -11.39
CA SER A 150 1.50 -5.96 -10.00
C SER A 150 2.69 -6.54 -9.23
N THR A 151 3.45 -5.70 -8.55
CA THR A 151 4.54 -6.11 -7.65
C THR A 151 4.04 -6.80 -6.38
N LYS A 152 2.77 -6.60 -6.03
CA LYS A 152 2.09 -7.22 -4.88
C LYS A 152 1.48 -8.59 -5.21
N ARG A 153 1.78 -9.20 -6.36
CA ARG A 153 1.22 -10.51 -6.72
C ARG A 153 1.64 -11.62 -5.75
N VAL A 154 2.88 -11.53 -5.26
CA VAL A 154 3.39 -12.28 -4.11
C VAL A 154 4.03 -11.28 -3.16
N ARG A 155 3.76 -11.41 -1.86
CA ARG A 155 4.31 -10.53 -0.81
C ARG A 155 4.45 -11.28 0.52
N SER A 156 4.92 -12.53 0.46
CA SER A 156 5.21 -13.27 1.68
C SER A 156 6.58 -12.89 2.24
N PRO A 157 6.67 -12.33 3.44
CA PRO A 157 7.94 -12.03 4.08
C PRO A 157 8.66 -13.29 4.58
N PHE A 158 8.03 -14.46 4.46
CA PHE A 158 8.62 -15.75 4.83
C PHE A 158 9.40 -16.39 3.68
N ILE A 159 9.34 -15.83 2.48
CA ILE A 159 10.14 -16.24 1.33
C ILE A 159 11.58 -15.76 1.56
N GLU A 160 12.53 -16.69 1.49
CA GLU A 160 13.95 -16.40 1.72
C GLU A 160 14.86 -16.80 0.54
N ARG A 161 14.44 -17.77 -0.25
CA ARG A 161 15.32 -18.41 -1.25
C ARG A 161 14.75 -18.48 -2.66
N ILE A 162 13.45 -18.42 -2.82
CA ILE A 162 12.83 -18.49 -4.15
C ILE A 162 12.68 -17.09 -4.75
N ALA A 163 13.07 -16.94 -6.02
CA ALA A 163 12.74 -15.76 -6.77
C ALA A 163 11.26 -15.80 -7.21
N THR A 164 10.55 -14.70 -6.98
CA THR A 164 9.14 -14.56 -7.35
C THR A 164 8.95 -13.39 -8.30
N LEU A 165 8.28 -13.63 -9.43
CA LEU A 165 8.03 -12.64 -10.46
C LEU A 165 6.55 -12.58 -10.83
N ALA A 166 6.11 -11.43 -11.28
CA ALA A 166 4.83 -11.26 -11.94
C ALA A 166 5.04 -10.88 -13.41
N VAL A 167 4.17 -11.40 -14.30
CA VAL A 167 4.17 -11.06 -15.72
C VAL A 167 2.80 -10.55 -16.14
N ASN A 168 2.77 -9.56 -17.03
CA ASN A 168 1.54 -9.07 -17.65
C ASN A 168 1.04 -10.01 -18.76
N ALA A 169 -0.02 -9.61 -19.46
CA ALA A 169 -0.61 -10.40 -20.55
C ALA A 169 0.38 -10.74 -21.67
N ALA A 170 1.26 -9.79 -22.05
CA ALA A 170 2.24 -10.02 -23.11
C ALA A 170 3.31 -11.03 -22.70
N GLY A 171 3.85 -10.90 -21.48
CA GLY A 171 4.78 -11.88 -20.90
C GLY A 171 4.16 -13.25 -20.74
N ALA A 172 2.95 -13.32 -20.20
CA ALA A 172 2.23 -14.58 -20.04
C ALA A 172 1.98 -15.27 -21.38
N PHE A 173 1.54 -14.52 -22.40
CA PHE A 173 1.34 -15.07 -23.75
C PHE A 173 2.65 -15.64 -24.32
N HIS A 174 3.76 -14.90 -24.21
CA HIS A 174 5.07 -15.37 -24.66
C HIS A 174 5.47 -16.69 -23.98
N LEU A 175 5.42 -16.72 -22.63
CA LEU A 175 5.84 -17.87 -21.84
C LEU A 175 4.97 -19.11 -22.07
N VAL A 176 3.65 -18.95 -22.14
CA VAL A 176 2.70 -20.05 -22.39
C VAL A 176 2.81 -20.60 -23.82
N SER A 177 3.13 -19.73 -24.80
CA SER A 177 3.30 -20.14 -26.20
C SER A 177 4.62 -20.90 -26.45
N HIS A 178 5.61 -20.72 -25.58
CA HIS A 178 6.95 -21.30 -25.77
C HIS A 178 7.49 -21.96 -24.47
N PRO A 179 6.75 -22.91 -23.86
CA PRO A 179 7.15 -23.49 -22.57
C PRO A 179 8.46 -24.31 -22.66
N ASP A 180 8.80 -24.83 -23.83
CA ASP A 180 9.99 -25.63 -24.09
C ASP A 180 11.24 -24.80 -24.43
N HIS A 181 11.10 -23.46 -24.56
CA HIS A 181 12.27 -22.60 -24.72
C HIS A 181 13.13 -22.60 -23.46
N VAL A 182 14.41 -22.32 -23.63
CA VAL A 182 15.32 -22.11 -22.51
C VAL A 182 15.28 -20.64 -22.11
N TYR A 183 14.95 -20.39 -20.87
CA TYR A 183 14.91 -19.06 -20.29
C TYR A 183 16.09 -18.86 -19.34
N HIS A 184 16.55 -17.62 -19.22
CA HIS A 184 17.51 -17.20 -18.22
C HIS A 184 16.90 -16.09 -17.39
N LEU A 185 16.80 -16.31 -16.09
CA LEU A 185 16.23 -15.39 -15.12
C LEU A 185 17.29 -15.03 -14.10
N THR A 186 17.53 -13.72 -13.94
CA THR A 186 18.31 -13.21 -12.81
C THR A 186 17.45 -12.26 -11.98
N VAL A 187 17.60 -12.35 -10.68
CA VAL A 187 17.07 -11.36 -9.71
C VAL A 187 18.21 -11.09 -8.72
N ASP A 188 18.51 -9.82 -8.52
CA ASP A 188 19.41 -9.35 -7.46
C ASP A 188 18.58 -8.57 -6.45
N ALA A 189 18.18 -9.25 -5.39
CA ALA A 189 17.36 -8.71 -4.33
C ALA A 189 17.52 -9.53 -3.05
N GLU A 190 17.32 -8.91 -1.89
CA GLU A 190 17.40 -9.61 -0.61
C GLU A 190 16.44 -8.98 0.42
N PRO A 191 15.67 -9.78 1.15
CA PRO A 191 14.95 -9.32 2.33
C PRO A 191 15.90 -9.15 3.51
N TYR A 192 15.61 -8.18 4.41
CA TYR A 192 16.40 -7.90 5.61
C TYR A 192 15.52 -7.40 6.75
N ASP A 193 15.97 -7.56 7.99
CA ASP A 193 15.25 -7.04 9.15
C ASP A 193 15.59 -5.55 9.34
N THR A 194 14.56 -4.73 9.60
CA THR A 194 14.70 -3.29 9.79
C THR A 194 13.55 -2.75 10.64
N VAL A 195 13.38 -1.44 10.66
CA VAL A 195 12.30 -0.74 11.37
C VAL A 195 11.55 0.17 10.41
N ALA A 196 10.30 0.44 10.75
CA ALA A 196 9.48 1.46 10.12
C ALA A 196 8.93 2.41 11.19
N TYR A 197 8.31 3.50 10.79
CA TYR A 197 7.84 4.54 11.69
C TYR A 197 6.42 4.98 11.34
N ASN A 198 5.52 5.03 12.32
CA ASN A 198 4.38 5.92 12.22
C ASN A 198 4.85 7.35 12.53
N VAL A 199 4.48 8.30 11.70
CA VAL A 199 4.80 9.72 11.93
C VAL A 199 3.53 10.45 12.35
N ILE A 200 3.51 10.94 13.58
CA ILE A 200 2.34 11.56 14.20
C ILE A 200 2.59 13.03 14.41
N GLY A 201 1.72 13.87 13.86
CA GLY A 201 1.60 15.28 14.23
C GLY A 201 0.44 15.46 15.20
N ARG A 202 0.74 15.61 16.50
CA ARG A 202 -0.29 15.75 17.54
C ARG A 202 -0.58 17.20 17.86
N ARG A 203 -1.86 17.55 17.84
CA ARG A 203 -2.40 18.75 18.47
C ARG A 203 -3.04 18.36 19.78
N GLU A 204 -2.42 18.77 20.86
CA GLU A 204 -2.92 18.47 22.21
C GLU A 204 -4.26 19.16 22.46
N GLY A 205 -5.16 18.45 23.14
CA GLY A 205 -6.48 18.90 23.59
C GLY A 205 -6.89 18.17 24.86
N GLY A 206 -8.11 17.66 24.94
CA GLY A 206 -8.60 16.88 26.09
C GLY A 206 -8.34 15.37 25.96
N GLU A 207 -9.05 14.60 26.77
CA GLU A 207 -8.92 13.14 26.82
C GLU A 207 -9.53 12.42 25.61
N ARG A 208 -10.49 13.07 24.92
CA ARG A 208 -11.06 12.53 23.69
C ARG A 208 -10.07 12.72 22.54
N LYS A 209 -9.88 11.70 21.72
CA LYS A 209 -8.94 11.72 20.61
C LYS A 209 -9.63 11.43 19.27
N VAL A 210 -9.21 12.14 18.24
CA VAL A 210 -9.59 11.87 16.85
C VAL A 210 -8.32 11.62 16.04
N VAL A 211 -8.34 10.58 15.21
CA VAL A 211 -7.24 10.21 14.34
C VAL A 211 -7.60 10.53 12.89
N PHE A 212 -6.71 11.26 12.20
CA PHE A 212 -6.72 11.43 10.76
C PHE A 212 -5.55 10.63 10.22
N GLY A 213 -5.82 9.58 9.47
CA GLY A 213 -4.81 8.63 9.02
C GLY A 213 -4.78 8.43 7.51
N GLY A 214 -3.62 8.09 6.99
CA GLY A 214 -3.34 7.63 5.65
C GLY A 214 -1.96 7.03 5.64
N HIS A 215 -1.65 6.13 4.71
CA HIS A 215 -0.33 5.51 4.70
C HIS A 215 0.64 6.20 3.75
N TYR A 216 1.93 6.22 4.11
CA TYR A 216 2.93 6.89 3.30
C TYR A 216 3.92 5.93 2.63
N ASP A 217 3.92 4.65 3.00
CA ASP A 217 4.60 3.63 2.21
C ASP A 217 3.86 3.37 0.89
N ALA A 218 4.48 2.68 -0.02
CA ALA A 218 3.90 2.29 -1.30
C ALA A 218 4.30 0.85 -1.64
N ALA A 219 3.55 0.22 -2.53
CA ALA A 219 3.98 -1.04 -3.10
C ALA A 219 5.38 -0.90 -3.74
N PRO A 220 6.25 -1.92 -3.64
CA PRO A 220 7.61 -1.81 -4.17
C PRO A 220 7.64 -1.58 -5.68
N LEU A 221 8.64 -0.83 -6.15
CA LEU A 221 8.91 -0.54 -7.56
C LEU A 221 7.78 0.23 -8.28
N VAL A 222 6.95 0.95 -7.51
CA VAL A 222 5.90 1.81 -8.04
C VAL A 222 5.98 3.20 -7.43
N PRO A 223 5.52 4.26 -8.13
CA PRO A 223 5.51 5.61 -7.58
C PRO A 223 4.58 5.77 -6.37
N GLY A 224 3.42 5.08 -6.37
CA GLY A 224 2.45 5.13 -5.28
C GLY A 224 1.89 6.54 -5.05
N ALA A 225 1.55 7.26 -6.12
CA ALA A 225 1.05 8.62 -6.00
C ALA A 225 -0.41 8.64 -5.53
N GLY A 226 -1.24 7.75 -6.08
CA GLY A 226 -2.62 7.57 -5.69
C GLY A 226 -2.77 6.68 -4.47
N ASP A 227 -1.84 5.72 -4.28
CA ASP A 227 -1.82 4.71 -3.23
C ASP A 227 -0.46 4.74 -2.50
N ASP A 228 -0.21 5.52 -1.41
CA ASP A 228 -1.19 6.48 -0.89
C ASP A 228 -0.51 7.82 -0.52
N ALA A 229 0.40 8.32 -1.39
CA ALA A 229 0.92 9.69 -1.20
C ALA A 229 -0.20 10.74 -1.23
N ALA A 230 -1.29 10.46 -1.97
CA ALA A 230 -2.46 11.34 -2.04
C ALA A 230 -3.19 11.44 -0.68
N GLY A 231 -3.48 10.32 -0.03
CA GLY A 231 -4.12 10.30 1.29
C GLY A 231 -3.23 10.92 2.36
N THR A 232 -1.94 10.57 2.37
CA THR A 232 -0.96 11.24 3.26
C THR A 232 -0.94 12.77 3.05
N ALA A 233 -0.98 13.26 1.81
CA ALA A 233 -1.07 14.70 1.54
C ALA A 233 -2.36 15.31 2.12
N MET A 234 -3.49 14.57 2.06
CA MET A 234 -4.74 15.00 2.67
C MET A 234 -4.66 15.02 4.21
N VAL A 235 -3.94 14.10 4.84
CA VAL A 235 -3.63 14.14 6.29
C VAL A 235 -2.86 15.42 6.63
N LEU A 236 -1.80 15.75 5.88
CA LEU A 236 -1.00 16.97 6.09
C LEU A 236 -1.82 18.25 5.97
N GLU A 237 -2.68 18.32 4.95
CA GLU A 237 -3.54 19.50 4.75
C GLU A 237 -4.72 19.54 5.74
N SER A 238 -5.19 18.39 6.26
CA SER A 238 -6.13 18.37 7.38
C SER A 238 -5.52 18.94 8.65
N ALA A 239 -4.25 18.59 8.94
CA ALA A 239 -3.50 19.17 10.04
C ALA A 239 -3.41 20.71 9.93
N ARG A 240 -3.13 21.22 8.74
CA ARG A 240 -3.09 22.66 8.50
C ARG A 240 -4.46 23.34 8.60
N LEU A 241 -5.53 22.69 8.06
CA LEU A 241 -6.88 23.25 8.12
C LEU A 241 -7.46 23.27 9.53
N LEU A 242 -7.02 22.36 10.39
CA LEU A 242 -7.44 22.26 11.79
C LEU A 242 -6.40 22.81 12.77
N ALA A 243 -5.39 23.58 12.28
CA ALA A 243 -4.35 24.14 13.13
C ALA A 243 -4.91 25.05 14.24
N ASP A 244 -5.97 25.79 13.93
CA ASP A 244 -6.63 26.72 14.86
C ASP A 244 -7.80 26.07 15.64
N TYR A 245 -7.94 24.74 15.59
CA TYR A 245 -8.96 24.04 16.39
C TYR A 245 -8.71 24.27 17.88
N ASP A 246 -9.70 24.81 18.59
CA ASP A 246 -9.63 25.17 20.02
C ASP A 246 -10.58 24.32 20.91
N GLY A 247 -11.13 23.26 20.36
CA GLY A 247 -11.99 22.33 21.10
C GLY A 247 -11.22 21.39 22.02
N ASP A 248 -11.96 20.51 22.69
CA ASP A 248 -11.47 19.63 23.76
C ASP A 248 -10.97 18.26 23.28
N CYS A 249 -10.86 18.03 21.98
CA CYS A 249 -10.29 16.80 21.44
C CYS A 249 -8.79 16.95 21.15
N THR A 250 -8.00 15.94 21.51
CA THR A 250 -6.67 15.75 20.95
C THR A 250 -6.80 15.28 19.51
N LEU A 251 -6.05 15.87 18.59
CA LEU A 251 -6.03 15.48 17.16
C LEU A 251 -4.68 14.84 16.85
N ASP A 252 -4.69 13.58 16.45
CA ASP A 252 -3.53 12.89 15.90
C ASP A 252 -3.67 12.84 14.36
N PHE A 253 -2.73 13.48 13.67
CA PHE A 253 -2.56 13.36 12.23
C PHE A 253 -1.45 12.35 11.98
N VAL A 254 -1.81 11.18 11.48
CA VAL A 254 -0.90 10.03 11.43
C VAL A 254 -0.63 9.63 9.99
N ALA A 255 0.63 9.65 9.61
CA ALA A 255 1.10 8.95 8.43
C ALA A 255 1.54 7.55 8.87
N PHE A 256 0.75 6.54 8.53
CA PHE A 256 1.04 5.16 8.83
C PHE A 256 2.08 4.60 7.87
N SER A 257 2.93 3.70 8.34
CA SER A 257 3.81 2.89 7.53
C SER A 257 3.29 1.46 7.44
N ALA A 258 3.85 0.69 6.50
CA ALA A 258 3.63 -0.75 6.39
C ALA A 258 2.17 -1.18 6.15
N GLU A 259 1.36 -0.35 5.49
CA GLU A 259 0.03 -0.75 5.00
C GLU A 259 0.16 -1.74 3.86
N GLU A 260 1.05 -1.43 2.90
CA GLU A 260 1.30 -2.22 1.71
C GLU A 260 1.95 -3.59 1.98
N TYR A 261 2.25 -3.83 3.21
CA TYR A 261 3.00 -4.94 3.76
C TYR A 261 2.13 -5.72 4.73
N ILE A 262 1.47 -6.77 4.28
CA ILE A 262 0.67 -7.61 5.16
C ILE A 262 1.43 -8.89 5.48
N ALA A 263 1.92 -9.00 6.71
CA ALA A 263 2.52 -10.20 7.24
C ALA A 263 1.89 -10.56 8.59
N LYS A 264 1.67 -11.85 8.81
CA LYS A 264 0.99 -12.35 10.01
C LYS A 264 1.73 -11.96 11.31
N ASP A 265 3.06 -11.89 11.27
CA ASP A 265 3.91 -11.66 12.43
C ASP A 265 4.47 -10.22 12.50
N TYR A 266 4.11 -9.38 11.54
CA TYR A 266 4.48 -7.97 11.47
C TYR A 266 3.21 -7.16 11.28
N PRO A 267 2.69 -6.51 12.32
CA PRO A 267 1.48 -5.68 12.17
C PRO A 267 1.76 -4.50 11.24
N PRO A 268 0.75 -4.03 10.49
CA PRO A 268 0.85 -2.76 9.81
C PRO A 268 1.02 -1.63 10.83
N GLY A 269 1.51 -0.46 10.40
CA GLY A 269 1.69 0.68 11.27
C GLY A 269 0.44 1.09 12.02
N SER A 270 -0.73 1.03 11.37
CA SER A 270 -2.01 1.27 12.04
C SER A 270 -2.28 0.25 13.15
N GLY A 271 -1.85 -1.00 13.00
CA GLY A 271 -1.96 -2.02 14.05
C GLY A 271 -1.05 -1.75 15.23
N ASP A 272 0.19 -1.32 14.99
CA ASP A 272 1.13 -0.89 16.04
C ASP A 272 0.58 0.35 16.78
N TYR A 273 0.06 1.34 16.05
CA TYR A 273 -0.58 2.52 16.62
C TYR A 273 -1.74 2.14 17.54
N VAL A 274 -2.70 1.34 17.06
CA VAL A 274 -3.85 0.90 17.87
C VAL A 274 -3.41 0.14 19.11
N ALA A 275 -2.39 -0.72 19.02
CA ALA A 275 -1.87 -1.47 20.16
C ALA A 275 -1.24 -0.55 21.23
N ARG A 276 -0.52 0.49 20.82
CA ARG A 276 0.10 1.48 21.74
C ARG A 276 -0.93 2.37 22.42
N HIS A 277 -1.97 2.75 21.69
CA HIS A 277 -3.00 3.71 22.10
C HIS A 277 -4.31 3.04 22.57
N LYS A 278 -4.30 1.73 22.86
CA LYS A 278 -5.48 0.93 23.22
C LYS A 278 -6.27 1.42 24.43
N ASP A 279 -5.59 2.11 25.35
CA ASP A 279 -6.18 2.63 26.60
C ASP A 279 -6.66 4.09 26.45
N GLU A 280 -6.52 4.69 25.27
CA GLU A 280 -6.92 6.05 24.99
C GLU A 280 -8.37 6.11 24.43
N ASN A 281 -9.04 7.23 24.67
CA ASN A 281 -10.42 7.43 24.22
C ASN A 281 -10.45 7.91 22.75
N ILE A 282 -10.19 7.01 21.82
CA ILE A 282 -10.25 7.30 20.38
C ILE A 282 -11.70 7.25 19.90
N LEU A 283 -12.22 8.40 19.50
CA LEU A 283 -13.61 8.56 19.04
C LEU A 283 -13.85 7.92 17.67
N PHE A 284 -12.94 8.19 16.73
CA PHE A 284 -12.98 7.62 15.37
C PHE A 284 -11.64 7.84 14.64
N LEU A 285 -11.45 7.08 13.56
CA LEU A 285 -10.47 7.31 12.51
C LEU A 285 -11.17 7.95 11.31
N MET A 286 -10.65 9.06 10.81
CA MET A 286 -10.89 9.57 9.47
C MET A 286 -9.78 9.04 8.56
N ASN A 287 -10.07 8.02 7.75
CA ASN A 287 -9.10 7.37 6.88
C ASN A 287 -9.05 8.05 5.51
N TYR A 288 -7.84 8.34 5.05
CA TYR A 288 -7.55 8.84 3.71
C TYR A 288 -6.71 7.79 3.00
N ASP A 289 -7.32 7.08 2.08
CA ASP A 289 -6.69 6.05 1.30
C ASP A 289 -7.49 5.89 0.01
N ASP A 290 -6.80 5.68 -1.10
CA ASP A 290 -7.47 5.39 -2.36
C ASP A 290 -8.47 6.47 -2.81
N TYR A 291 -8.21 7.77 -2.54
CA TYR A 291 -9.08 8.88 -2.91
C TYR A 291 -8.36 9.94 -3.75
N GLY A 292 -9.11 10.62 -4.61
CA GLY A 292 -8.57 11.68 -5.46
C GLY A 292 -8.02 11.18 -6.79
N ILE A 293 -8.55 10.11 -7.31
CA ILE A 293 -8.16 9.54 -8.61
C ILE A 293 -9.07 10.08 -9.72
N HIS A 294 -8.47 10.43 -10.88
CA HIS A 294 -9.21 10.88 -12.04
C HIS A 294 -10.25 9.86 -12.51
N PHE A 295 -11.40 10.34 -12.94
CA PHE A 295 -12.52 9.55 -13.47
C PHE A 295 -13.13 8.53 -12.50
N ALA A 296 -12.73 8.52 -11.23
CA ALA A 296 -13.31 7.66 -10.22
C ALA A 296 -14.48 8.35 -9.50
N THR A 297 -15.41 7.56 -8.99
CA THR A 297 -16.60 8.06 -8.29
C THR A 297 -16.39 7.96 -6.79
N PRO A 298 -16.47 9.08 -6.03
CA PRO A 298 -16.32 9.06 -4.58
C PRO A 298 -17.49 8.34 -3.90
N TYR A 299 -17.18 7.61 -2.84
CA TYR A 299 -18.16 7.01 -1.95
C TYR A 299 -17.57 6.88 -0.53
N TRP A 300 -18.44 6.64 0.43
CA TRP A 300 -18.03 6.46 1.82
C TRP A 300 -18.15 4.99 2.24
N GLU A 301 -17.14 4.53 2.98
CA GLU A 301 -17.18 3.33 3.79
C GLU A 301 -17.10 3.72 5.26
N ILE A 302 -18.03 3.22 6.08
CA ILE A 302 -18.08 3.55 7.52
C ILE A 302 -18.18 2.26 8.33
N GLY A 303 -17.21 2.07 9.22
CA GLY A 303 -17.20 1.00 10.20
C GLY A 303 -17.75 1.47 11.55
N HIS A 304 -18.48 0.61 12.24
CA HIS A 304 -19.11 0.90 13.55
C HIS A 304 -19.92 2.22 13.57
N ALA A 305 -20.68 2.50 12.51
CA ALA A 305 -21.47 3.71 12.38
C ALA A 305 -22.49 3.90 13.53
N ASP A 306 -22.93 2.82 14.16
CA ASP A 306 -23.80 2.79 15.33
C ASP A 306 -23.17 3.38 16.61
N ARG A 307 -21.86 3.55 16.63
CA ARG A 307 -21.12 4.16 17.74
C ARG A 307 -20.84 5.66 17.54
N LEU A 308 -21.13 6.18 16.35
CA LEU A 308 -21.02 7.62 16.08
C LEU A 308 -22.22 8.37 16.65
N PRO A 309 -22.08 9.67 17.00
CA PRO A 309 -23.19 10.47 17.53
C PRO A 309 -24.40 10.48 16.60
N PRO A 310 -25.59 10.06 17.06
CA PRO A 310 -26.80 9.97 16.22
C PRO A 310 -27.34 11.33 15.78
N SER A 311 -26.91 12.41 16.43
CA SER A 311 -27.24 13.79 16.08
C SER A 311 -26.56 14.26 14.78
N VAL A 312 -25.48 13.60 14.36
CA VAL A 312 -24.75 13.93 13.13
C VAL A 312 -25.29 13.13 11.95
N LYS A 313 -25.72 13.85 10.91
CA LYS A 313 -26.17 13.21 9.67
C LYS A 313 -24.96 12.76 8.86
N LEU A 314 -24.71 11.45 8.86
CA LEU A 314 -23.69 10.84 8.03
C LEU A 314 -24.04 10.95 6.52
N PRO A 315 -23.03 11.01 5.63
CA PRO A 315 -23.24 10.88 4.19
C PRO A 315 -23.81 9.49 3.86
N PRO A 316 -24.39 9.27 2.67
CA PRO A 316 -24.68 7.91 2.20
C PRO A 316 -23.40 7.07 2.21
N TYR A 317 -23.42 5.88 2.79
CA TYR A 317 -22.25 5.03 2.94
C TYR A 317 -22.58 3.55 2.74
N THR A 318 -21.54 2.75 2.52
CA THR A 318 -21.53 1.29 2.64
C THR A 318 -20.81 0.89 3.93
N PRO A 319 -21.18 -0.25 4.56
CA PRO A 319 -20.38 -0.78 5.67
C PRO A 319 -18.93 -1.02 5.23
N ALA A 320 -17.98 -0.54 6.01
CA ALA A 320 -16.57 -0.74 5.71
C ALA A 320 -16.19 -2.23 5.77
N PRO A 321 -15.50 -2.77 4.74
CA PRO A 321 -15.07 -4.17 4.73
C PRO A 321 -13.87 -4.44 5.64
N GLY A 322 -13.16 -3.39 6.07
CA GLY A 322 -11.92 -3.50 6.83
C GLY A 322 -10.79 -4.07 5.96
N SER A 323 -10.32 -3.32 4.98
CA SER A 323 -9.33 -3.78 4.00
C SER A 323 -8.00 -3.05 4.04
N GLY A 324 -7.95 -1.86 4.65
CA GLY A 324 -6.77 -1.03 4.81
C GLY A 324 -6.45 -0.77 6.29
N ASP A 325 -5.96 0.40 6.60
CA ASP A 325 -5.67 0.85 7.97
C ASP A 325 -6.90 0.85 8.87
N ASP A 326 -8.10 1.06 8.31
CA ASP A 326 -9.38 0.99 8.99
C ASP A 326 -9.62 -0.36 9.68
N LYS A 327 -9.10 -1.46 9.12
CA LYS A 327 -9.26 -2.82 9.63
C LYS A 327 -8.80 -2.96 11.08
N THR A 328 -7.67 -2.37 11.43
CA THR A 328 -7.09 -2.48 12.77
C THR A 328 -7.89 -1.69 13.80
N PHE A 329 -8.37 -0.51 13.42
CA PHE A 329 -9.26 0.32 14.24
C PHE A 329 -10.62 -0.36 14.45
N MET A 330 -11.23 -0.90 13.38
CA MET A 330 -12.48 -1.65 13.48
C MET A 330 -12.35 -2.88 14.37
N ALA A 331 -11.23 -3.61 14.29
CA ALA A 331 -10.97 -4.77 15.15
C ALA A 331 -10.89 -4.38 16.64
N ALA A 332 -10.45 -3.15 16.94
CA ALA A 332 -10.46 -2.57 18.29
C ALA A 332 -11.83 -1.96 18.67
N GLY A 333 -12.80 -2.00 17.78
CA GLY A 333 -14.14 -1.44 18.00
C GLY A 333 -14.22 0.08 17.86
N ILE A 334 -13.23 0.70 17.23
CA ILE A 334 -13.18 2.15 16.97
C ILE A 334 -13.92 2.43 15.66
N PRO A 335 -14.85 3.40 15.63
CA PRO A 335 -15.50 3.84 14.39
C PRO A 335 -14.49 4.31 13.34
N THR A 336 -14.73 3.98 12.08
CA THR A 336 -13.91 4.43 10.96
C THR A 336 -14.76 5.10 9.89
N LEU A 337 -14.27 6.19 9.35
CA LEU A 337 -14.88 6.91 8.24
C LEU A 337 -13.83 6.98 7.11
N TRP A 338 -14.12 6.38 5.98
CA TRP A 338 -13.22 6.30 4.85
C TRP A 338 -13.88 6.86 3.60
N LEU A 339 -13.39 8.02 3.13
CA LEU A 339 -13.75 8.57 1.84
C LEU A 339 -12.82 7.99 0.79
N CYS A 340 -13.33 7.15 -0.09
CA CYS A 340 -12.56 6.44 -1.11
C CYS A 340 -13.19 6.58 -2.51
N ASP A 341 -12.49 6.09 -3.50
CA ASP A 341 -12.88 6.15 -4.90
C ASP A 341 -13.23 4.79 -5.49
N LYS A 342 -14.43 4.67 -6.07
CA LYS A 342 -14.77 3.53 -6.91
C LYS A 342 -14.10 3.71 -8.27
N LYS A 343 -13.00 3.01 -8.50
CA LYS A 343 -12.12 3.20 -9.65
C LYS A 343 -12.61 2.44 -10.88
N PRO A 344 -12.72 3.09 -12.03
CA PRO A 344 -12.98 2.40 -13.30
C PRO A 344 -11.75 1.61 -13.79
N PHE A 345 -10.54 2.06 -13.43
CA PHE A 345 -9.26 1.42 -13.77
C PHE A 345 -8.40 1.32 -12.52
N ARG A 346 -7.74 0.20 -12.32
CA ARG A 346 -6.76 0.05 -11.24
C ARG A 346 -5.36 0.24 -11.80
N THR A 347 -4.78 1.40 -11.53
CA THR A 347 -3.35 1.67 -11.74
C THR A 347 -2.52 1.31 -10.52
N LEU A 348 -3.17 1.11 -9.38
CA LEU A 348 -2.56 0.82 -8.10
C LEU A 348 -1.64 -0.40 -8.16
N HIS A 349 -0.58 -0.37 -7.37
CA HIS A 349 0.46 -1.41 -7.30
C HIS A 349 1.13 -1.69 -8.66
N THR A 350 1.14 -0.70 -9.53
CA THR A 350 1.81 -0.76 -10.84
C THR A 350 2.60 0.51 -11.11
N ALA A 351 3.53 0.47 -12.06
CA ALA A 351 4.29 1.65 -12.49
C ALA A 351 3.41 2.78 -13.09
N MET A 352 2.11 2.53 -13.25
CA MET A 352 1.14 3.52 -13.76
C MET A 352 0.53 4.39 -12.65
N ASP A 353 0.78 4.09 -11.37
CA ASP A 353 0.31 4.91 -10.25
C ASP A 353 1.21 6.12 -10.06
N THR A 354 1.11 7.06 -10.99
CA THR A 354 1.90 8.28 -11.06
C THR A 354 1.07 9.50 -10.63
N ILE A 355 1.72 10.62 -10.42
CA ILE A 355 1.08 11.88 -10.04
C ILE A 355 0.00 12.34 -11.03
N ASP A 356 0.12 11.93 -12.31
CA ASP A 356 -0.86 12.24 -13.34
C ASP A 356 -2.19 11.51 -13.15
N THR A 357 -2.25 10.52 -12.26
CA THR A 357 -3.51 9.85 -11.88
C THR A 357 -4.30 10.64 -10.85
N CYS A 358 -3.68 11.61 -10.16
CA CYS A 358 -4.29 12.35 -9.06
C CYS A 358 -5.13 13.54 -9.54
N ASP A 359 -6.35 13.66 -9.00
CA ASP A 359 -7.26 14.79 -9.18
C ASP A 359 -7.18 15.73 -7.97
N PHE A 360 -6.26 16.68 -7.99
CA PHE A 360 -6.00 17.58 -6.87
C PHE A 360 -7.18 18.50 -6.51
N PRO A 361 -7.97 19.04 -7.45
CA PRO A 361 -9.23 19.70 -7.12
C PRO A 361 -10.20 18.83 -6.31
N LYS A 362 -10.37 17.57 -6.69
CA LYS A 362 -11.21 16.59 -5.99
C LYS A 362 -10.65 16.28 -4.61
N MET A 363 -9.34 16.06 -4.48
CA MET A 363 -8.67 15.87 -3.18
C MET A 363 -8.91 17.07 -2.26
N ALA A 364 -8.80 18.30 -2.78
CA ALA A 364 -9.05 19.52 -2.01
C ALA A 364 -10.50 19.64 -1.52
N GLU A 365 -11.47 19.17 -2.30
CA GLU A 365 -12.87 19.09 -1.90
C GLU A 365 -13.06 18.02 -0.81
N GLY A 366 -12.54 16.82 -1.03
CA GLY A 366 -12.62 15.71 -0.07
C GLY A 366 -11.98 16.05 1.27
N THR A 367 -10.80 16.67 1.28
CA THR A 367 -10.15 17.11 2.52
C THR A 367 -11.06 18.04 3.34
N ARG A 368 -11.71 19.02 2.68
CA ARG A 368 -12.65 19.92 3.39
C ARG A 368 -13.88 19.20 3.91
N ILE A 369 -14.44 18.27 3.12
CA ILE A 369 -15.61 17.49 3.53
C ILE A 369 -15.25 16.65 4.76
N CYS A 370 -14.11 15.97 4.75
CA CYS A 370 -13.65 15.15 5.87
C CYS A 370 -13.41 15.99 7.14
N CYS A 371 -12.70 17.12 7.02
CA CYS A 371 -12.51 18.04 8.14
C CYS A 371 -13.84 18.59 8.68
N GLY A 372 -14.76 18.97 7.79
CA GLY A 372 -16.09 19.45 8.19
C GLY A 372 -16.94 18.41 8.91
N LEU A 373 -16.91 17.16 8.44
CA LEU A 373 -17.60 16.04 9.10
C LEU A 373 -16.95 15.72 10.45
N ALA A 374 -15.64 15.69 10.51
CA ALA A 374 -14.92 15.46 11.77
C ALA A 374 -15.27 16.54 12.83
N LEU A 375 -15.30 17.81 12.45
CA LEU A 375 -15.71 18.89 13.34
C LEU A 375 -17.15 18.71 13.86
N GLN A 376 -18.09 18.27 13.00
CA GLN A 376 -19.45 17.97 13.43
C GLN A 376 -19.50 16.82 14.45
N LEU A 377 -18.72 15.74 14.21
CA LEU A 377 -18.65 14.57 15.10
C LEU A 377 -17.99 14.91 16.44
N MET A 378 -16.93 15.72 16.45
CA MET A 378 -16.25 16.15 17.66
C MET A 378 -17.11 17.05 18.56
N ASN A 379 -17.96 17.89 17.96
CA ASN A 379 -18.83 18.84 18.66
C ASN A 379 -20.21 18.28 18.99
N ALA A 380 -20.52 17.04 18.58
CA ALA A 380 -21.80 16.42 18.86
C ALA A 380 -21.85 15.86 20.30
N GLU A 381 -23.01 16.03 20.95
CA GLU A 381 -23.33 15.46 22.26
C GLU A 381 -23.92 14.04 22.13
#